data_b7727eae6eed9e13db01ccceff6e2de5
#
_entry.id   b7727eae6eed9e13db01ccceff6e2de5
#
_cell.length_a   1.000
_cell.length_b   1.000
_cell.length_c   1.000
_cell.angle_alpha   90.00
_cell.angle_beta   90.00
_cell.angle_gamma   90.00
#
_symmetry.space_group_name_H-M   'P 1'
#
loop_
_entity.id
_entity.type
_entity.pdbx_description
1 polymer ?
#
loop_
_entity_poly.entity_id
_entity_poly.type
_entity_poly.pdbx_seq_one_letter_code
_entity_poly.pdbx_strand_id
1 'polypeptide(L)'
;MFRKMRRFKQQISEEKCVEILMREPRGVMAFAGDDGYPYAIPLNFVYDGGKLYFHCAPEGHKLDAIRRCDKVSFCVMDKGYRKDGDWALNINSVVAFGRIAEMTDKEQIVEKLRLLGNKYAPDEEYVENEINKFIHRVCMLEMTIDHMTGKLVKES
;
A
#
# COMPACT_ATOMS: atom_id res chain seq x y z
N MET A 1 1.34 5.17 20.89
CA MET A 1 2.18 6.24 20.33
C MET A 1 3.21 5.61 19.39
N PHE A 2 3.35 6.15 18.18
CA PHE A 2 4.34 5.66 17.21
C PHE A 2 5.74 6.13 17.57
N ARG A 3 6.74 5.30 17.30
CA ARG A 3 8.14 5.64 17.58
C ARG A 3 8.67 6.68 16.59
N LYS A 4 9.48 7.61 17.09
CA LYS A 4 10.26 8.50 16.23
C LYS A 4 11.31 7.71 15.46
N MET A 5 11.57 8.11 14.23
CA MET A 5 12.59 7.48 13.41
C MET A 5 13.99 7.67 14.02
N ARG A 6 14.73 6.59 14.25
CA ARG A 6 16.10 6.63 14.78
C ARG A 6 17.05 7.42 13.85
N ARG A 7 16.94 7.17 12.53
CA ARG A 7 17.75 7.86 11.52
C ARG A 7 17.01 9.11 10.98
N PHE A 8 16.63 10.03 11.86
CA PHE A 8 15.83 11.21 11.52
C PHE A 8 16.48 12.12 10.45
N LYS A 9 17.83 12.11 10.33
CA LYS A 9 18.55 12.86 9.28
C LYS A 9 18.31 12.31 7.87
N GLN A 10 17.82 11.09 7.75
CA GLN A 10 17.46 10.44 6.49
C GLN A 10 15.96 10.50 6.21
N GLN A 11 15.20 11.09 7.11
CA GLN A 11 13.76 11.21 6.96
C GLN A 11 13.43 12.12 5.77
N ILE A 12 12.52 11.67 4.93
CA ILE A 12 11.94 12.46 3.84
C ILE A 12 10.62 13.10 4.27
N SER A 13 10.19 14.13 3.55
CA SER A 13 8.93 14.82 3.84
C SER A 13 7.71 13.93 3.61
N GLU A 14 6.58 14.33 4.18
CA GLU A 14 5.30 13.64 3.95
C GLU A 14 4.90 13.70 2.48
N GLU A 15 5.08 14.85 1.83
CA GLU A 15 4.82 15.02 0.39
C GLU A 15 5.63 14.04 -0.44
N LYS A 16 6.89 13.82 -0.08
CA LYS A 16 7.75 12.84 -0.76
C LYS A 16 7.28 11.40 -0.53
N CYS A 17 6.80 11.09 0.66
CA CYS A 17 6.17 9.80 0.94
C CYS A 17 4.94 9.57 0.06
N VAL A 18 4.07 10.57 -0.08
CA VAL A 18 2.89 10.52 -0.94
C VAL A 18 3.27 10.31 -2.40
N GLU A 19 4.28 11.04 -2.91
CA GLU A 19 4.78 10.83 -4.28
C GLU A 19 5.21 9.38 -4.53
N ILE A 20 5.90 8.77 -3.57
CA ILE A 20 6.33 7.37 -3.65
C ILE A 20 5.12 6.44 -3.67
N LEU A 21 4.14 6.64 -2.79
CA LEU A 21 2.91 5.86 -2.76
C LEU A 21 2.10 5.98 -4.06
N MET A 22 2.09 7.15 -4.68
CA MET A 22 1.39 7.34 -5.96
C MET A 22 2.09 6.68 -7.14
N ARG A 23 3.41 6.64 -7.12
CA ARG A 23 4.24 6.16 -8.23
C ARG A 23 4.50 4.66 -8.20
N GLU A 24 4.82 4.11 -7.01
CA GLU A 24 5.28 2.74 -6.91
C GLU A 24 4.14 1.73 -7.09
N PRO A 25 4.38 0.63 -7.84
CA PRO A 25 3.31 -0.29 -8.19
C PRO A 25 2.97 -1.31 -7.10
N ARG A 26 3.88 -1.57 -6.15
CA ARG A 26 3.70 -2.62 -5.15
C ARG A 26 4.29 -2.22 -3.81
N GLY A 27 3.65 -2.74 -2.77
CA GLY A 27 4.21 -2.72 -1.42
C GLY A 27 3.95 -4.04 -0.73
N VAL A 28 4.47 -4.17 0.46
CA VAL A 28 4.28 -5.34 1.32
C VAL A 28 3.44 -4.94 2.52
N MET A 29 2.32 -5.63 2.73
CA MET A 29 1.49 -5.46 3.91
C MET A 29 1.81 -6.55 4.93
N ALA A 30 1.97 -6.13 6.17
CA ALA A 30 2.16 -7.01 7.32
C ALA A 30 0.91 -7.00 8.21
N PHE A 31 0.45 -8.19 8.54
CA PHE A 31 -0.72 -8.48 9.37
C PHE A 31 -0.30 -9.19 10.65
N ALA A 32 -1.15 -9.16 11.67
CA ALA A 32 -1.09 -10.10 12.78
C ALA A 32 -1.57 -11.48 12.28
N GLY A 33 -0.63 -12.36 11.99
CA GLY A 33 -0.91 -13.70 11.47
C GLY A 33 -1.27 -14.70 12.54
N ASP A 34 -1.27 -15.99 12.16
CA ASP A 34 -1.59 -17.09 13.05
C ASP A 34 -0.41 -17.45 13.96
N ASP A 35 -0.70 -17.97 15.15
CA ASP A 35 0.29 -18.47 16.12
C ASP A 35 1.38 -17.44 16.48
N GLY A 36 1.05 -16.15 16.42
CA GLY A 36 1.98 -15.07 16.73
C GLY A 36 2.96 -14.72 15.61
N TYR A 37 2.90 -15.38 14.48
CA TYR A 37 3.74 -15.04 13.34
C TYR A 37 3.20 -13.80 12.62
N PRO A 38 4.03 -12.77 12.33
CA PRO A 38 3.67 -11.73 11.38
C PRO A 38 3.46 -12.34 10.00
N TYR A 39 2.34 -12.00 9.36
CA TYR A 39 2.05 -12.43 7.99
C TYR A 39 2.26 -11.26 7.04
N ALA A 40 3.16 -11.41 6.07
CA ALA A 40 3.55 -10.34 5.15
C ALA A 40 3.41 -10.79 3.70
N ILE A 41 2.69 -10.01 2.88
CA ILE A 41 2.46 -10.32 1.46
C ILE A 41 2.60 -9.07 0.58
N PRO A 42 3.08 -9.22 -0.67
CA PRO A 42 3.06 -8.13 -1.64
C PRO A 42 1.64 -7.88 -2.16
N LEU A 43 1.30 -6.61 -2.34
CA LEU A 43 0.00 -6.17 -2.85
C LEU A 43 0.16 -5.01 -3.84
N ASN A 44 -0.69 -5.01 -4.87
CA ASN A 44 -0.98 -3.81 -5.64
C ASN A 44 -1.88 -2.90 -4.81
N PHE A 45 -1.75 -1.59 -5.00
CA PHE A 45 -2.48 -0.61 -4.21
C PHE A 45 -2.67 0.71 -4.96
N VAL A 46 -3.59 1.52 -4.50
CA VAL A 46 -3.70 2.92 -4.88
C VAL A 46 -3.80 3.80 -3.63
N TYR A 47 -3.12 4.93 -3.65
CA TYR A 47 -3.22 5.96 -2.62
C TYR A 47 -4.24 7.01 -3.04
N ASP A 48 -5.12 7.39 -2.14
CA ASP A 48 -6.06 8.51 -2.32
C ASP A 48 -6.41 9.13 -0.97
N GLY A 49 -6.15 10.43 -0.82
CA GLY A 49 -6.61 11.24 0.31
C GLY A 49 -6.23 10.71 1.70
N GLY A 50 -5.00 10.23 1.90
CA GLY A 50 -4.54 9.70 3.18
C GLY A 50 -4.93 8.26 3.45
N LYS A 51 -5.45 7.57 2.45
CA LYS A 51 -5.86 6.18 2.52
C LYS A 51 -5.23 5.36 1.42
N LEU A 52 -5.12 4.06 1.68
CA LEU A 52 -4.66 3.07 0.71
C LEU A 52 -5.80 2.08 0.42
N TYR A 53 -5.96 1.75 -0.84
CA TYR A 53 -7.01 0.84 -1.30
C TYR A 53 -6.39 -0.37 -1.99
N PHE A 54 -6.97 -1.53 -1.72
CA PHE A 54 -6.51 -2.83 -2.21
C PHE A 54 -7.70 -3.64 -2.68
N HIS A 55 -7.50 -4.54 -3.63
CA HIS A 55 -8.50 -5.54 -3.98
C HIS A 55 -7.98 -6.93 -3.67
N CYS A 56 -8.88 -7.83 -3.35
CA CYS A 56 -8.57 -9.25 -3.12
C CYS A 56 -9.78 -10.14 -3.36
N ALA A 57 -9.56 -11.45 -3.30
CA ALA A 57 -10.65 -12.42 -3.24
C ALA A 57 -11.48 -12.22 -1.95
N PRO A 58 -12.78 -12.62 -1.95
CA PRO A 58 -13.67 -12.43 -0.81
C PRO A 58 -13.39 -13.34 0.39
N GLU A 59 -12.37 -14.18 0.30
CA GLU A 59 -11.95 -15.11 1.36
C GLU A 59 -10.44 -15.33 1.33
N GLY A 60 -9.88 -15.81 2.42
CA GLY A 60 -8.47 -16.19 2.53
C GLY A 60 -7.80 -15.67 3.79
N HIS A 61 -6.57 -16.12 4.03
CA HIS A 61 -5.77 -15.83 5.23
C HIS A 61 -5.69 -14.33 5.56
N LYS A 62 -5.53 -13.50 4.56
CA LYS A 62 -5.50 -12.04 4.70
C LYS A 62 -6.78 -11.48 5.35
N LEU A 63 -7.95 -11.90 4.87
CA LEU A 63 -9.23 -11.47 5.43
C LEU A 63 -9.46 -11.99 6.84
N ASP A 64 -9.09 -13.23 7.11
CA ASP A 64 -9.16 -13.79 8.44
C ASP A 64 -8.27 -13.02 9.43
N ALA A 65 -7.07 -12.64 8.98
CA ALA A 65 -6.14 -11.84 9.79
C ALA A 65 -6.72 -10.46 10.13
N ILE A 66 -7.23 -9.70 9.14
CA ILE A 66 -7.77 -8.35 9.38
C ILE A 66 -9.07 -8.36 10.19
N ARG A 67 -9.89 -9.39 10.09
CA ARG A 67 -11.09 -9.56 10.91
C ARG A 67 -10.77 -9.81 12.37
N ARG A 68 -9.62 -10.40 12.69
CA ARG A 68 -9.12 -10.57 14.06
C ARG A 68 -8.40 -9.33 14.58
N CYS A 69 -7.62 -8.67 13.74
CA CYS A 69 -6.86 -7.47 14.09
C CYS A 69 -6.76 -6.55 12.88
N ASP A 70 -7.38 -5.39 12.97
CA ASP A 70 -7.42 -4.41 11.89
C ASP A 70 -6.15 -3.57 11.78
N LYS A 71 -5.22 -3.67 12.73
CA LYS A 71 -3.96 -2.93 12.72
C LYS A 71 -2.96 -3.61 11.80
N VAL A 72 -2.50 -2.84 10.82
CA VAL A 72 -1.56 -3.29 9.80
C VAL A 72 -0.44 -2.29 9.58
N SER A 73 0.63 -2.73 8.93
CA SER A 73 1.64 -1.84 8.38
C SER A 73 1.87 -2.14 6.91
N PHE A 74 2.13 -1.11 6.12
CA PHE A 74 2.37 -1.22 4.70
C PHE A 74 3.70 -0.57 4.34
N CYS A 75 4.59 -1.32 3.70
CA CYS A 75 5.91 -0.86 3.32
C CYS A 75 6.04 -0.80 1.81
N VAL A 76 6.46 0.35 1.31
CA VAL A 76 6.75 0.59 -0.11
C VAL A 76 8.19 1.06 -0.23
N MET A 77 8.91 0.54 -1.22
CA MET A 77 10.25 1.03 -1.58
C MET A 77 10.34 1.24 -3.08
N ASP A 78 11.15 2.22 -3.49
CA ASP A 78 11.43 2.48 -4.89
C ASP A 78 12.57 1.56 -5.41
N LYS A 79 12.87 1.68 -6.70
CA LYS A 79 13.97 0.94 -7.32
C LYS A 79 15.34 1.45 -6.92
N GLY A 80 15.38 2.64 -6.31
CA GLY A 80 16.63 3.33 -6.01
C GLY A 80 17.34 3.89 -7.24
N TYR A 81 18.42 4.59 -6.99
CA TYR A 81 19.30 5.15 -8.02
C TYR A 81 20.75 5.19 -7.55
N ARG A 82 21.67 5.18 -8.50
CA ARG A 82 23.10 5.42 -8.26
C ARG A 82 23.49 6.77 -8.81
N LYS A 83 24.35 7.48 -8.09
CA LYS A 83 25.00 8.69 -8.62
C LYS A 83 26.16 8.27 -9.51
N ASP A 84 26.46 9.08 -10.52
CA ASP A 84 27.59 8.84 -11.41
C ASP A 84 28.90 8.70 -10.61
N GLY A 85 29.62 7.62 -10.85
CA GLY A 85 30.88 7.32 -10.16
C GLY A 85 30.72 6.75 -8.72
N ASP A 86 29.47 6.55 -8.26
CA ASP A 86 29.18 5.95 -6.96
C ASP A 86 28.53 4.56 -7.13
N TRP A 87 29.04 3.58 -6.41
CA TRP A 87 28.48 2.22 -6.44
C TRP A 87 27.27 2.06 -5.50
N ALA A 88 27.14 2.94 -4.52
CA ALA A 88 26.10 2.86 -3.51
C ALA A 88 24.71 3.13 -4.11
N LEU A 89 23.75 2.29 -3.73
CA LEU A 89 22.36 2.46 -4.10
C LEU A 89 21.65 3.39 -3.10
N ASN A 90 20.97 4.41 -3.62
CA ASN A 90 20.10 5.30 -2.83
C ASN A 90 18.66 4.82 -2.99
N ILE A 91 18.03 4.40 -1.89
CA ILE A 91 16.66 3.86 -1.88
C ILE A 91 15.76 4.69 -0.98
N ASN A 92 14.61 5.11 -1.53
CA ASN A 92 13.52 5.63 -0.72
C ASN A 92 12.60 4.50 -0.27
N SER A 93 12.16 4.55 0.97
CA SER A 93 11.14 3.65 1.49
C SER A 93 10.14 4.41 2.36
N VAL A 94 8.90 3.95 2.34
CA VAL A 94 7.80 4.48 3.15
C VAL A 94 7.23 3.34 3.98
N VAL A 95 6.98 3.59 5.26
CA VAL A 95 6.24 2.68 6.14
C VAL A 95 5.03 3.43 6.66
N ALA A 96 3.84 2.92 6.35
CA ALA A 96 2.57 3.42 6.85
C ALA A 96 2.00 2.43 7.86
N PHE A 97 1.58 2.94 9.01
CA PHE A 97 0.80 2.20 10.01
C PHE A 97 -0.64 2.67 9.94
N GLY A 98 -1.58 1.76 10.03
CA GLY A 98 -2.98 2.13 9.97
C GLY A 98 -3.92 0.99 10.32
N ARG A 99 -5.19 1.25 10.07
CA ARG A 99 -6.27 0.29 10.27
C ARG A 99 -6.96 0.00 8.94
N ILE A 100 -7.19 -1.27 8.69
CA ILE A 100 -7.75 -1.76 7.44
C ILE A 100 -9.11 -2.39 7.68
N ALA A 101 -10.04 -2.16 6.76
CA ALA A 101 -11.38 -2.72 6.79
C ALA A 101 -11.88 -3.09 5.39
N GLU A 102 -12.79 -4.06 5.34
CA GLU A 102 -13.54 -4.36 4.12
C GLU A 102 -14.51 -3.22 3.81
N MET A 103 -14.53 -2.75 2.56
CA MET A 103 -15.48 -1.73 2.11
C MET A 103 -16.85 -2.35 1.85
N THR A 104 -17.92 -1.62 2.16
CA THR A 104 -19.31 -2.08 2.04
C THR A 104 -20.16 -1.23 1.10
N ASP A 105 -19.83 0.05 0.91
CA ASP A 105 -20.55 0.95 0.01
C ASP A 105 -20.20 0.65 -1.45
N LYS A 106 -21.23 0.25 -2.23
CA LYS A 106 -21.03 -0.19 -3.62
C LYS A 106 -20.50 0.90 -4.54
N GLU A 107 -20.96 2.14 -4.38
CA GLU A 107 -20.52 3.26 -5.22
C GLU A 107 -19.05 3.58 -4.95
N GLN A 108 -18.66 3.61 -3.67
CA GLN A 108 -17.27 3.82 -3.29
C GLN A 108 -16.39 2.65 -3.74
N ILE A 109 -16.83 1.42 -3.66
CA ILE A 109 -16.10 0.25 -4.16
C ILE A 109 -15.79 0.42 -5.65
N VAL A 110 -16.79 0.76 -6.46
CA VAL A 110 -16.59 0.98 -7.90
C VAL A 110 -15.62 2.13 -8.17
N GLU A 111 -15.77 3.25 -7.46
CA GLU A 111 -14.86 4.40 -7.58
C GLU A 111 -13.42 4.02 -7.28
N LYS A 112 -13.16 3.32 -6.18
CA LYS A 112 -11.80 2.94 -5.78
C LYS A 112 -11.22 1.80 -6.64
N LEU A 113 -12.06 0.89 -7.14
CA LEU A 113 -11.64 -0.09 -8.16
C LEU A 113 -11.20 0.61 -9.45
N ARG A 114 -11.93 1.65 -9.87
CA ARG A 114 -11.55 2.45 -11.04
C ARG A 114 -10.21 3.15 -10.84
N LEU A 115 -10.00 3.79 -9.68
CA LEU A 115 -8.72 4.41 -9.34
C LEU A 115 -7.57 3.38 -9.34
N LEU A 116 -7.80 2.23 -8.72
CA LEU A 116 -6.82 1.16 -8.67
C LEU A 116 -6.52 0.63 -10.08
N GLY A 117 -7.56 0.37 -10.87
CA GLY A 117 -7.43 -0.11 -12.24
C GLY A 117 -6.65 0.87 -13.12
N ASN A 118 -6.95 2.14 -13.06
CA ASN A 118 -6.29 3.19 -13.86
C ASN A 118 -4.79 3.35 -13.55
N LYS A 119 -4.36 2.95 -12.38
CA LYS A 119 -2.93 2.94 -12.02
C LYS A 119 -2.14 1.87 -12.80
N TYR A 120 -2.76 0.76 -13.16
CA TYR A 120 -2.08 -0.42 -13.73
C TYR A 120 -2.49 -0.76 -15.17
N ALA A 121 -3.71 -0.42 -15.55
CA ALA A 121 -4.26 -0.78 -16.85
C ALA A 121 -3.87 0.21 -17.95
N PRO A 122 -3.88 -0.21 -19.22
CA PRO A 122 -3.49 0.64 -20.35
C PRO A 122 -4.51 1.74 -20.67
N ASP A 123 -5.80 1.50 -20.45
CA ASP A 123 -6.87 2.44 -20.78
C ASP A 123 -8.12 2.27 -19.92
N GLU A 124 -9.00 3.28 -19.94
CA GLU A 124 -10.21 3.35 -19.14
C GLU A 124 -11.27 2.32 -19.58
N GLU A 125 -11.37 2.04 -20.87
CA GLU A 125 -12.33 1.07 -21.40
C GLU A 125 -12.03 -0.33 -20.87
N TYR A 126 -10.75 -0.72 -20.84
CA TYR A 126 -10.32 -1.97 -20.23
C TYR A 126 -10.72 -2.04 -18.76
N VAL A 127 -10.48 -0.97 -18.00
CA VAL A 127 -10.84 -0.91 -16.56
C VAL A 127 -12.34 -1.09 -16.34
N GLU A 128 -13.18 -0.36 -17.10
CA GLU A 128 -14.63 -0.47 -16.96
C GLU A 128 -15.14 -1.89 -17.32
N ASN A 129 -14.58 -2.50 -18.34
CA ASN A 129 -14.92 -3.88 -18.72
C ASN A 129 -14.55 -4.88 -17.61
N GLU A 130 -13.36 -4.73 -17.00
CA GLU A 130 -12.93 -5.59 -15.89
C GLU A 130 -13.79 -5.37 -14.63
N ILE A 131 -14.14 -4.11 -14.30
CA ILE A 131 -15.05 -3.83 -13.19
C ILE A 131 -16.39 -4.52 -13.39
N ASN A 132 -17.03 -4.34 -14.55
CA ASN A 132 -18.32 -4.94 -14.86
C ASN A 132 -18.29 -6.47 -14.77
N LYS A 133 -17.17 -7.08 -15.17
CA LYS A 133 -16.98 -8.53 -15.18
C LYS A 133 -16.76 -9.12 -13.78
N PHE A 134 -16.05 -8.40 -12.89
CA PHE A 134 -15.58 -8.96 -11.63
C PHE A 134 -16.16 -8.34 -10.37
N ILE A 135 -16.97 -7.29 -10.48
CA ILE A 135 -17.51 -6.54 -9.32
C ILE A 135 -18.20 -7.45 -8.28
N HIS A 136 -18.81 -8.55 -8.71
CA HIS A 136 -19.48 -9.47 -7.80
C HIS A 136 -18.55 -10.47 -7.10
N ARG A 137 -17.28 -10.48 -7.48
CA ARG A 137 -16.27 -11.44 -6.97
C ARG A 137 -15.09 -10.78 -6.29
N VAL A 138 -15.10 -9.47 -6.17
CA VAL A 138 -14.00 -8.71 -5.62
C VAL A 138 -14.34 -8.19 -4.23
N CYS A 139 -13.38 -8.29 -3.33
CA CYS A 139 -13.39 -7.60 -2.06
C CYS A 139 -12.47 -6.38 -2.12
N MET A 140 -12.98 -5.21 -1.75
CA MET A 140 -12.17 -4.00 -1.62
C MET A 140 -11.84 -3.73 -0.17
N LEU A 141 -10.59 -3.40 0.08
CA LEU A 141 -10.06 -3.05 1.40
C LEU A 141 -9.63 -1.59 1.42
N GLU A 142 -9.98 -0.90 2.48
CA GLU A 142 -9.57 0.47 2.77
C GLU A 142 -8.68 0.49 4.01
N MET A 143 -7.46 1.00 3.88
CA MET A 143 -6.55 1.25 5.00
C MET A 143 -6.48 2.74 5.28
N THR A 144 -6.93 3.17 6.45
CA THR A 144 -6.74 4.53 6.95
C THR A 144 -5.34 4.64 7.56
N ILE A 145 -4.53 5.57 7.08
CA ILE A 145 -3.17 5.79 7.57
C ILE A 145 -3.23 6.59 8.87
N ASP A 146 -2.79 5.98 9.98
CA ASP A 146 -2.68 6.65 11.28
C ASP A 146 -1.32 7.34 11.46
N HIS A 147 -0.27 6.77 10.85
CA HIS A 147 1.08 7.29 10.92
C HIS A 147 1.91 6.83 9.72
N MET A 148 2.69 7.72 9.15
CA MET A 148 3.54 7.41 8.00
C MET A 148 4.90 8.11 8.15
N THR A 149 5.95 7.38 7.86
CA THR A 149 7.31 7.92 7.75
C THR A 149 8.02 7.35 6.54
N GLY A 150 8.88 8.14 5.96
CA GLY A 150 9.75 7.69 4.87
C GLY A 150 11.20 8.08 5.11
N LYS A 151 12.09 7.37 4.46
CA LYS A 151 13.53 7.64 4.53
C LYS A 151 14.21 7.39 3.20
N LEU A 152 15.29 8.16 2.98
CA LEU A 152 16.26 7.92 1.92
C LEU A 152 17.51 7.29 2.54
N VAL A 153 17.84 6.09 2.14
CA VAL A 153 19.03 5.36 2.61
C VAL A 153 20.03 5.24 1.48
N LYS A 154 21.28 5.54 1.78
CA LYS A 154 22.42 5.20 0.93
C LYS A 154 22.93 3.83 1.38
N GLU A 155 22.73 2.82 0.54
CA GLU A 155 23.23 1.47 0.78
C GLU A 155 24.65 1.33 0.25
N SER A 156 25.58 1.15 1.16
CA SER A 156 27.00 0.97 0.86
C SER A 156 27.57 -0.27 1.57
#